data_f6c9ac08f1699d9a06a1f70693b4d24a
#
_entry.id   f6c9ac08f1699d9a06a1f70693b4d24a
#
_cell.length_a   1.000
_cell.length_b   1.000
_cell.length_c   1.000
_cell.angle_alpha   90.00
_cell.angle_beta   90.00
_cell.angle_gamma   90.00
#
_symmetry.space_group_name_H-M   'P 1'
#
loop_
_entity.id
_entity.type
_entity.pdbx_description
1 polymer ?
#
loop_
_entity_poly.entity_id
_entity_poly.type
_entity_poly.pdbx_seq_one_letter_code
_entity_poly.pdbx_strand_id
1 'polypeptide(L)'
;MNIKIGCTGWSYQGWSGTFYPKNLKSSNWLKYYSQLFEITEINSTFYKIPAQEIVRRWDTDTPRHFRFTAKFPSIITHEKRLGRINSEVFSFLASLSPIYEKVSALVLQLPPSLSFEEAKPGLEELFDMLPDDFAYPIEGRHESWFSEDAITYLKQNKHCLVWNEVAGVNNPMPVTSNYLYVRLIGDRSIPDSEFGKVTKNKNILIKNWAKKLQEIRDIPLAFVMTNNHFEGFGPATANSLRMHLGMRELIWEEKKQKTLGSF
;
A
#
# COMPACT_ATOMS: atom_id res chain seq x y z
N MET A 1 -16.08 9.05 5.33
CA MET A 1 -14.65 8.68 5.18
C MET A 1 -14.22 8.84 3.72
N ASN A 2 -13.10 9.51 3.46
CA ASN A 2 -12.47 9.57 2.13
C ASN A 2 -11.60 8.31 1.97
N ILE A 3 -11.89 7.45 0.98
CA ILE A 3 -11.16 6.20 0.78
C ILE A 3 -10.34 6.30 -0.50
N LYS A 4 -9.02 6.27 -0.39
CA LYS A 4 -8.08 6.25 -1.50
C LYS A 4 -7.65 4.81 -1.78
N ILE A 5 -7.96 4.31 -2.98
CA ILE A 5 -7.73 2.92 -3.37
C ILE A 5 -6.73 2.87 -4.52
N GLY A 6 -5.67 2.09 -4.34
CA GLY A 6 -4.63 1.85 -5.34
C GLY A 6 -4.01 0.46 -5.22
N CYS A 7 -2.95 0.23 -5.97
CA CYS A 7 -2.22 -1.02 -5.96
C CYS A 7 -0.84 -0.88 -5.29
N THR A 8 -0.32 -2.01 -4.82
CA THR A 8 1.05 -2.12 -4.32
C THR A 8 2.02 -2.23 -5.49
N GLY A 9 2.34 -1.11 -6.09
CA GLY A 9 3.16 -0.99 -7.30
C GLY A 9 2.34 -0.92 -8.59
N TRP A 10 3.05 -0.60 -9.66
CA TRP A 10 2.48 -0.39 -11.01
C TRP A 10 3.28 -1.11 -12.10
N SER A 11 4.49 -1.58 -11.79
CA SER A 11 5.40 -2.14 -12.79
C SER A 11 5.34 -3.66 -12.80
N TYR A 12 4.30 -4.20 -13.44
CA TYR A 12 4.09 -5.63 -13.57
C TYR A 12 3.91 -6.02 -15.04
N GLN A 13 4.79 -6.89 -15.56
CA GLN A 13 4.72 -7.36 -16.94
C GLN A 13 3.40 -8.08 -17.25
N GLY A 14 2.85 -8.80 -16.29
CA GLY A 14 1.56 -9.50 -16.44
C GLY A 14 0.36 -8.56 -16.64
N TRP A 15 0.51 -7.25 -16.41
CA TRP A 15 -0.56 -6.28 -16.69
C TRP A 15 -0.58 -5.80 -18.14
N SER A 16 0.43 -6.13 -18.94
CA SER A 16 0.47 -5.78 -20.37
C SER A 16 -0.59 -6.55 -21.14
N GLY A 17 -1.44 -5.85 -21.87
CA GLY A 17 -2.57 -6.40 -22.61
C GLY A 17 -3.83 -6.66 -21.78
N THR A 18 -3.79 -6.46 -20.46
CA THR A 18 -4.95 -6.62 -19.57
C THR A 18 -5.34 -5.31 -18.87
N PHE A 19 -4.38 -4.61 -18.31
CA PHE A 19 -4.54 -3.28 -17.74
C PHE A 19 -3.86 -2.23 -18.61
N TYR A 20 -2.61 -2.48 -19.00
CA TYR A 20 -1.88 -1.63 -19.93
C TYR A 20 -2.18 -2.04 -21.38
N PRO A 21 -2.30 -1.09 -22.32
CA PRO A 21 -2.29 -1.41 -23.75
C PRO A 21 -1.08 -2.27 -24.14
N LYS A 22 -1.27 -3.28 -25.02
CA LYS A 22 -0.21 -4.23 -25.41
C LYS A 22 1.09 -3.56 -25.85
N ASN A 23 0.98 -2.45 -26.57
CA ASN A 23 2.11 -1.74 -27.15
C ASN A 23 2.66 -0.61 -26.26
N LEU A 24 2.14 -0.44 -25.05
CA LEU A 24 2.60 0.60 -24.13
C LEU A 24 3.96 0.20 -23.54
N LYS A 25 4.97 1.01 -23.79
CA LYS A 25 6.31 0.81 -23.21
C LYS A 25 6.24 0.88 -21.68
N SER A 26 6.98 0.02 -20.99
CA SER A 26 7.01 -0.04 -19.52
C SER A 26 7.40 1.30 -18.87
N SER A 27 8.22 2.12 -19.56
CA SER A 27 8.55 3.49 -19.13
C SER A 27 7.33 4.42 -18.99
N ASN A 28 6.20 4.09 -19.62
CA ASN A 28 4.97 4.88 -19.57
C ASN A 28 3.88 4.27 -18.68
N TRP A 29 4.16 3.15 -17.99
CA TRP A 29 3.16 2.48 -17.17
C TRP A 29 2.70 3.32 -15.99
N LEU A 30 3.60 4.01 -15.30
CA LEU A 30 3.22 4.90 -14.20
C LEU A 30 2.32 6.04 -14.70
N LYS A 31 2.68 6.65 -15.83
CA LYS A 31 1.88 7.71 -16.45
C LYS A 31 0.46 7.25 -16.80
N TYR A 32 0.32 6.03 -17.37
CA TYR A 32 -0.98 5.45 -17.65
C TYR A 32 -1.75 5.11 -16.37
N TYR A 33 -1.08 4.46 -15.40
CA TYR A 33 -1.66 4.10 -14.11
C TYR A 33 -2.26 5.31 -13.40
N SER A 34 -1.53 6.42 -13.37
CA SER A 34 -1.93 7.65 -12.69
C SER A 34 -3.09 8.41 -13.34
N GLN A 35 -3.52 8.01 -14.56
CA GLN A 35 -4.75 8.51 -15.18
C GLN A 35 -6.01 7.79 -14.68
N LEU A 36 -5.84 6.61 -14.10
CA LEU A 36 -6.94 5.76 -13.63
C LEU A 36 -7.02 5.73 -12.10
N PHE A 37 -5.89 5.57 -11.44
CA PHE A 37 -5.76 5.56 -10.00
C PHE A 37 -5.15 6.87 -9.51
N GLU A 38 -5.56 7.31 -8.33
CA GLU A 38 -5.03 8.53 -7.69
C GLU A 38 -3.91 8.25 -6.68
N ILE A 39 -3.60 6.98 -6.41
CA ILE A 39 -2.59 6.57 -5.45
C ILE A 39 -1.96 5.22 -5.82
N THR A 40 -0.69 5.03 -5.45
CA THR A 40 0.02 3.74 -5.49
C THR A 40 1.00 3.61 -4.32
N GLU A 41 1.28 2.37 -3.91
CA GLU A 41 2.33 2.06 -2.94
C GLU A 41 3.63 1.69 -3.65
N ILE A 42 4.73 2.36 -3.34
CA ILE A 42 6.07 2.07 -3.87
C ILE A 42 6.69 0.94 -3.04
N ASN A 43 6.78 -0.26 -3.59
CA ASN A 43 7.40 -1.40 -2.93
C ASN A 43 8.91 -1.53 -3.22
N SER A 44 9.41 -0.96 -4.31
CA SER A 44 10.82 -1.03 -4.68
C SER A 44 11.74 -0.38 -3.65
N THR A 45 11.25 0.62 -2.92
CA THR A 45 11.97 1.29 -1.83
C THR A 45 12.33 0.36 -0.67
N PHE A 46 11.60 -0.74 -0.51
CA PHE A 46 11.92 -1.77 0.49
C PHE A 46 13.25 -2.46 0.20
N TYR A 47 13.53 -2.74 -1.06
CA TYR A 47 14.74 -3.45 -1.49
C TYR A 47 15.95 -2.55 -1.66
N LYS A 48 15.71 -1.30 -2.07
CA LYS A 48 16.78 -0.34 -2.33
C LYS A 48 16.23 1.09 -2.24
N ILE A 49 16.99 1.98 -1.60
CA ILE A 49 16.73 3.42 -1.64
C ILE A 49 16.90 3.88 -3.08
N PRO A 50 15.88 4.50 -3.70
CA PRO A 50 15.93 4.90 -5.10
C PRO A 50 16.86 6.09 -5.31
N ALA A 51 17.52 6.16 -6.48
CA ALA A 51 18.23 7.36 -6.91
C ALA A 51 17.23 8.49 -7.21
N GLN A 52 17.61 9.73 -6.92
CA GLN A 52 16.71 10.90 -7.11
C GLN A 52 16.24 11.07 -8.55
N GLU A 53 17.04 10.67 -9.56
CA GLU A 53 16.64 10.71 -10.97
C GLU A 53 15.42 9.84 -11.26
N ILE A 54 15.34 8.66 -10.62
CA ILE A 54 14.20 7.76 -10.73
C ILE A 54 12.97 8.43 -10.08
N VAL A 55 13.18 9.05 -8.92
CA VAL A 55 12.09 9.70 -8.17
C VAL A 55 11.58 10.94 -8.91
N ARG A 56 12.47 11.74 -9.54
CA ARG A 56 12.08 12.86 -10.42
C ARG A 56 11.21 12.39 -11.60
N ARG A 57 11.48 11.19 -12.15
CA ARG A 57 10.61 10.62 -13.18
C ARG A 57 9.23 10.28 -12.64
N TRP A 58 9.14 9.75 -11.43
CA TRP A 58 7.83 9.52 -10.81
C TRP A 58 7.03 10.81 -10.66
N ASP A 59 7.72 11.91 -10.32
CA ASP A 59 7.08 13.22 -10.25
C ASP A 59 6.55 13.68 -11.61
N THR A 60 7.39 13.65 -12.66
CA THR A 60 7.02 14.10 -14.01
C THR A 60 5.97 13.20 -14.68
N ASP A 61 5.97 11.90 -14.38
CA ASP A 61 5.05 10.93 -14.97
C ASP A 61 3.65 10.94 -14.32
N THR A 62 3.47 11.66 -13.21
CA THR A 62 2.20 11.67 -12.48
C THR A 62 1.63 13.07 -12.32
N PRO A 63 0.29 13.25 -12.38
CA PRO A 63 -0.33 14.55 -12.18
C PRO A 63 -0.14 15.05 -10.73
N ARG A 64 -0.29 16.37 -10.52
CA ARG A 64 -0.07 17.01 -9.21
C ARG A 64 -0.93 16.43 -8.08
N HIS A 65 -2.13 15.95 -8.39
CA HIS A 65 -3.05 15.38 -7.41
C HIS A 65 -2.75 13.92 -7.07
N PHE A 66 -1.89 13.25 -7.84
CA PHE A 66 -1.51 11.85 -7.60
C PHE A 66 -0.73 11.72 -6.30
N ARG A 67 -0.93 10.62 -5.60
CA ARG A 67 -0.26 10.36 -4.33
C ARG A 67 0.52 9.06 -4.36
N PHE A 68 1.61 9.06 -3.60
CA PHE A 68 2.40 7.89 -3.33
C PHE A 68 2.32 7.53 -1.85
N THR A 69 2.33 6.25 -1.57
CA THR A 69 2.84 5.73 -0.32
C THR A 69 4.11 4.94 -0.62
N ALA A 70 5.02 4.81 0.32
CA ALA A 70 6.26 4.07 0.10
C ALA A 70 6.60 3.23 1.32
N LYS A 71 7.21 2.07 1.09
CA LYS A 71 7.68 1.24 2.20
C LYS A 71 9.04 1.71 2.68
N PHE A 72 9.24 1.72 3.98
CA PHE A 72 10.59 1.85 4.54
C PHE A 72 11.52 0.77 4.02
N PRO A 73 12.81 1.10 3.75
CA PRO A 73 13.82 0.13 3.35
C PRO A 73 14.00 -1.02 4.35
N SER A 74 14.29 -2.22 3.83
CA SER A 74 14.53 -3.42 4.66
C SER A 74 15.70 -3.25 5.62
N ILE A 75 16.69 -2.48 5.25
CA ILE A 75 17.84 -2.14 6.12
C ILE A 75 17.38 -1.52 7.44
N ILE A 76 16.31 -0.69 7.44
CA ILE A 76 15.74 -0.04 8.62
C ILE A 76 14.93 -1.05 9.43
N THR A 77 14.01 -1.76 8.75
CA THR A 77 12.95 -2.52 9.42
C THR A 77 13.34 -3.98 9.72
N HIS A 78 14.12 -4.62 8.85
CA HIS A 78 14.44 -6.05 8.90
C HIS A 78 15.87 -6.32 9.34
N GLU A 79 16.84 -5.60 8.78
CA GLU A 79 18.26 -5.85 9.06
C GLU A 79 18.68 -5.21 10.39
N LYS A 80 18.47 -3.89 10.54
CA LYS A 80 18.78 -3.15 11.77
C LYS A 80 17.67 -3.19 12.82
N ARG A 81 16.48 -3.71 12.49
CA ARG A 81 15.36 -3.91 13.40
C ARG A 81 15.06 -2.65 14.23
N LEU A 82 15.05 -1.50 13.57
CA LEU A 82 14.87 -0.14 14.11
C LEU A 82 16.02 0.36 15.01
N GLY A 83 17.16 -0.34 15.10
CA GLY A 83 18.29 0.10 15.90
C GLY A 83 19.35 0.85 15.09
N ARG A 84 19.77 2.05 15.55
CA ARG A 84 20.84 2.86 14.93
C ARG A 84 20.60 3.14 13.43
N ILE A 85 19.45 3.68 13.10
CA ILE A 85 18.94 3.85 11.73
C ILE A 85 18.97 5.28 11.20
N ASN A 86 19.55 6.22 11.94
CA ASN A 86 19.47 7.66 11.62
C ASN A 86 19.94 7.97 10.19
N SER A 87 21.11 7.43 9.80
CA SER A 87 21.66 7.68 8.45
C SER A 87 20.79 7.10 7.32
N GLU A 88 20.19 5.91 7.55
CA GLU A 88 19.31 5.26 6.58
C GLU A 88 17.98 5.99 6.45
N VAL A 89 17.41 6.45 7.57
CA VAL A 89 16.19 7.27 7.56
C VAL A 89 16.40 8.58 6.81
N PHE A 90 17.47 9.33 7.13
CA PHE A 90 17.79 10.55 6.42
C PHE A 90 18.04 10.32 4.93
N SER A 91 18.79 9.28 4.56
CA SER A 91 19.03 8.93 3.16
C SER A 91 17.76 8.56 2.42
N PHE A 92 16.86 7.84 3.07
CA PHE A 92 15.56 7.46 2.51
C PHE A 92 14.68 8.68 2.28
N LEU A 93 14.49 9.53 3.29
CA LEU A 93 13.69 10.76 3.17
C LEU A 93 14.26 11.72 2.12
N ALA A 94 15.58 11.90 2.10
CA ALA A 94 16.26 12.72 1.09
C ALA A 94 16.06 12.18 -0.33
N SER A 95 16.01 10.86 -0.51
CA SER A 95 15.75 10.25 -1.81
C SER A 95 14.37 10.55 -2.36
N LEU A 96 13.37 10.71 -1.48
CA LEU A 96 11.97 11.01 -1.84
C LEU A 96 11.71 12.51 -2.05
N SER A 97 12.70 13.40 -1.82
CA SER A 97 12.50 14.84 -1.93
C SER A 97 11.84 15.31 -3.23
N PRO A 98 12.09 14.71 -4.43
CA PRO A 98 11.44 15.16 -5.66
C PRO A 98 9.92 14.94 -5.70
N ILE A 99 9.40 14.01 -4.90
CA ILE A 99 7.96 13.72 -4.80
C ILE A 99 7.38 14.09 -3.41
N TYR A 100 8.08 14.87 -2.61
CA TYR A 100 7.71 15.17 -1.23
C TYR A 100 6.22 15.56 -1.11
N GLU A 101 5.76 16.51 -1.91
CA GLU A 101 4.36 16.98 -1.95
C GLU A 101 3.34 15.90 -2.37
N LYS A 102 3.81 14.81 -2.97
CA LYS A 102 2.97 13.70 -3.43
C LYS A 102 3.01 12.50 -2.49
N VAL A 103 3.90 12.46 -1.50
CA VAL A 103 3.94 11.38 -0.51
C VAL A 103 2.82 11.59 0.51
N SER A 104 2.00 10.56 0.72
CA SER A 104 0.92 10.57 1.73
C SER A 104 1.25 9.70 2.94
N ALA A 105 2.00 8.62 2.75
CA ALA A 105 2.36 7.74 3.85
C ALA A 105 3.66 6.98 3.60
N LEU A 106 4.39 6.69 4.68
CA LEU A 106 5.57 5.84 4.67
C LEU A 106 5.31 4.62 5.54
N VAL A 107 5.18 3.45 4.92
CA VAL A 107 4.72 2.21 5.56
C VAL A 107 5.87 1.50 6.27
N LEU A 108 5.76 1.34 7.56
CA LEU A 108 6.70 0.63 8.41
C LEU A 108 6.31 -0.85 8.52
N GLN A 109 6.67 -1.67 7.53
CA GLN A 109 6.43 -3.10 7.60
C GLN A 109 7.53 -3.79 8.37
N LEU A 110 7.18 -4.45 9.46
CA LEU A 110 8.10 -5.15 10.37
C LEU A 110 8.11 -6.66 10.10
N PRO A 111 9.26 -7.34 10.33
CA PRO A 111 9.34 -8.78 10.10
C PRO A 111 8.54 -9.58 11.14
N PRO A 112 8.09 -10.81 10.81
CA PRO A 112 7.39 -11.68 11.75
C PRO A 112 8.19 -12.04 13.02
N SER A 113 9.52 -11.92 12.96
CA SER A 113 10.42 -12.19 14.09
C SER A 113 10.61 -11.00 15.03
N LEU A 114 10.01 -9.81 14.73
CA LEU A 114 10.16 -8.61 15.57
C LEU A 114 8.89 -8.40 16.40
N SER A 115 8.98 -8.70 17.70
CA SER A 115 7.90 -8.47 18.65
C SER A 115 7.68 -6.98 18.90
N PHE A 116 6.51 -6.64 19.47
CA PHE A 116 6.21 -5.27 19.85
C PHE A 116 7.18 -4.73 20.90
N GLU A 117 7.48 -5.55 21.93
CA GLU A 117 8.35 -5.19 23.04
C GLU A 117 9.78 -4.88 22.56
N GLU A 118 10.29 -5.69 21.62
CA GLU A 118 11.62 -5.46 21.03
C GLU A 118 11.64 -4.22 20.13
N ALA A 119 10.55 -3.96 19.40
CA ALA A 119 10.47 -2.84 18.46
C ALA A 119 10.24 -1.50 19.15
N LYS A 120 9.54 -1.48 20.29
CA LYS A 120 9.04 -0.26 20.94
C LYS A 120 10.10 0.82 21.15
N PRO A 121 11.30 0.53 21.74
CA PRO A 121 12.32 1.58 21.92
C PRO A 121 12.78 2.19 20.59
N GLY A 122 13.01 1.35 19.57
CA GLY A 122 13.41 1.83 18.25
C GLY A 122 12.30 2.57 17.49
N LEU A 123 11.03 2.26 17.78
CA LEU A 123 9.90 3.05 17.27
C LEU A 123 9.86 4.45 17.86
N GLU A 124 10.04 4.59 19.16
CA GLU A 124 10.07 5.88 19.84
C GLU A 124 11.19 6.76 19.24
N GLU A 125 12.42 6.22 19.14
CA GLU A 125 13.54 6.93 18.51
C GLU A 125 13.24 7.29 17.04
N LEU A 126 12.62 6.40 16.27
CA LEU A 126 12.28 6.64 14.88
C LEU A 126 11.26 7.77 14.74
N PHE A 127 10.17 7.74 15.52
CA PHE A 127 9.12 8.74 15.42
C PHE A 127 9.59 10.13 15.84
N ASP A 128 10.55 10.25 16.77
CA ASP A 128 11.17 11.52 17.13
C ASP A 128 11.98 12.15 15.99
N MET A 129 12.40 11.36 15.02
CA MET A 129 13.18 11.82 13.84
C MET A 129 12.31 12.13 12.61
N LEU A 130 11.08 11.63 12.57
CA LEU A 130 10.25 11.70 11.37
C LEU A 130 9.51 13.04 11.30
N PRO A 131 9.40 13.67 10.10
CA PRO A 131 8.59 14.87 9.93
C PRO A 131 7.09 14.56 10.09
N ASP A 132 6.31 15.54 10.57
CA ASP A 132 4.87 15.39 10.79
C ASP A 132 4.02 15.42 9.49
N ASP A 133 4.67 15.59 8.34
CA ASP A 133 3.98 15.81 7.06
C ASP A 133 3.35 14.53 6.47
N PHE A 134 3.76 13.35 6.95
CA PHE A 134 3.33 12.07 6.40
C PHE A 134 2.58 11.22 7.43
N ALA A 135 1.74 10.33 6.93
CA ALA A 135 1.23 9.22 7.73
C ALA A 135 2.29 8.10 7.83
N TYR A 136 2.39 7.46 9.00
CA TYR A 136 3.34 6.37 9.27
C TYR A 136 2.60 5.12 9.76
N PRO A 137 1.94 4.37 8.86
CA PRO A 137 1.27 3.15 9.25
C PRO A 137 2.27 2.04 9.55
N ILE A 138 2.04 1.33 10.66
CA ILE A 138 2.86 0.22 11.16
C ILE A 138 2.20 -1.10 10.79
N GLU A 139 2.86 -1.93 9.99
CA GLU A 139 2.44 -3.30 9.70
C GLU A 139 3.22 -4.29 10.58
N GLY A 140 2.70 -4.57 11.75
CA GLY A 140 3.19 -5.64 12.61
C GLY A 140 2.78 -7.01 12.06
N ARG A 141 3.70 -7.98 12.07
CA ARG A 141 3.45 -9.37 11.62
C ARG A 141 3.68 -10.42 12.69
N HIS A 142 4.26 -10.05 13.82
CA HIS A 142 4.34 -10.86 15.02
C HIS A 142 3.04 -10.72 15.82
N GLU A 143 2.58 -11.78 16.48
CA GLU A 143 1.31 -11.79 17.22
C GLU A 143 1.23 -10.73 18.34
N SER A 144 2.36 -10.39 18.97
CA SER A 144 2.42 -9.39 20.04
C SER A 144 1.97 -7.98 19.62
N TRP A 145 1.98 -7.67 18.32
CA TRP A 145 1.44 -6.41 17.78
C TRP A 145 -0.08 -6.26 17.97
N PHE A 146 -0.75 -7.37 18.25
CA PHE A 146 -2.20 -7.42 18.46
C PHE A 146 -2.59 -7.65 19.92
N SER A 147 -1.63 -7.61 20.85
CA SER A 147 -1.87 -7.64 22.29
C SER A 147 -2.59 -6.37 22.75
N GLU A 148 -3.25 -6.45 23.90
CA GLU A 148 -3.92 -5.29 24.52
C GLU A 148 -2.95 -4.15 24.80
N ASP A 149 -1.73 -4.48 25.28
CA ASP A 149 -0.67 -3.50 25.58
C ASP A 149 -0.21 -2.77 24.32
N ALA A 150 0.06 -3.52 23.23
CA ALA A 150 0.44 -2.93 21.95
C ALA A 150 -0.66 -2.03 21.38
N ILE A 151 -1.91 -2.49 21.37
CA ILE A 151 -3.05 -1.72 20.89
C ILE A 151 -3.25 -0.45 21.73
N THR A 152 -3.10 -0.54 23.05
CA THR A 152 -3.21 0.61 23.96
C THR A 152 -2.11 1.62 23.68
N TYR A 153 -0.85 1.18 23.56
CA TYR A 153 0.27 2.05 23.20
C TYR A 153 0.04 2.77 21.87
N LEU A 154 -0.36 2.01 20.83
CA LEU A 154 -0.61 2.57 19.49
C LEU A 154 -1.74 3.61 19.51
N LYS A 155 -2.83 3.37 20.27
CA LYS A 155 -3.91 4.33 20.44
C LYS A 155 -3.47 5.61 21.17
N GLN A 156 -2.71 5.48 22.26
CA GLN A 156 -2.23 6.63 23.04
C GLN A 156 -1.32 7.53 22.20
N ASN A 157 -0.50 6.94 21.32
CA ASN A 157 0.42 7.67 20.44
C ASN A 157 -0.19 7.96 19.05
N LYS A 158 -1.44 7.59 18.81
CA LYS A 158 -2.15 7.77 17.52
C LYS A 158 -1.43 7.12 16.33
N HIS A 159 -0.67 6.04 16.55
CA HIS A 159 -0.01 5.28 15.51
C HIS A 159 -0.98 4.33 14.83
N CYS A 160 -1.04 4.36 13.51
CA CYS A 160 -1.92 3.50 12.72
C CYS A 160 -1.37 2.07 12.65
N LEU A 161 -2.08 1.10 13.23
CA LEU A 161 -1.83 -0.30 12.95
C LEU A 161 -2.49 -0.67 11.61
N VAL A 162 -1.70 -1.18 10.68
CA VAL A 162 -2.19 -1.59 9.36
C VAL A 162 -3.17 -2.74 9.49
N TRP A 163 -4.33 -2.60 8.87
CA TRP A 163 -5.23 -3.71 8.65
C TRP A 163 -4.77 -4.48 7.42
N ASN A 164 -4.51 -5.75 7.55
CA ASN A 164 -4.02 -6.55 6.43
C ASN A 164 -4.77 -7.88 6.26
N GLU A 165 -4.76 -8.35 5.02
CA GLU A 165 -5.17 -9.69 4.63
C GLU A 165 -3.92 -10.43 4.16
N VAL A 166 -3.19 -10.99 5.11
CA VAL A 166 -1.93 -11.72 4.89
C VAL A 166 -2.04 -13.09 5.51
N ALA A 167 -1.67 -14.13 4.79
CA ALA A 167 -1.67 -15.48 5.31
C ALA A 167 -0.79 -15.62 6.55
N GLY A 168 -1.30 -16.29 7.58
CA GLY A 168 -0.58 -16.53 8.84
C GLY A 168 -0.61 -15.37 9.83
N VAL A 169 -1.31 -14.26 9.50
CA VAL A 169 -1.48 -13.12 10.42
C VAL A 169 -2.97 -12.99 10.78
N ASN A 170 -3.29 -13.23 12.05
CA ASN A 170 -4.63 -12.98 12.57
C ASN A 170 -4.72 -11.54 13.08
N ASN A 171 -5.14 -10.62 12.21
CA ASN A 171 -5.24 -9.20 12.53
C ASN A 171 -6.67 -8.87 13.01
N PRO A 172 -6.87 -8.47 14.28
CA PRO A 172 -8.18 -8.07 14.81
C PRO A 172 -8.69 -6.74 14.25
N MET A 173 -7.86 -6.02 13.49
CA MET A 173 -8.19 -4.78 12.82
C MET A 173 -8.67 -3.67 13.76
N PRO A 174 -7.92 -3.35 14.82
CA PRO A 174 -8.29 -2.27 15.73
C PRO A 174 -8.11 -0.92 15.06
N VAL A 175 -8.97 0.04 15.39
CA VAL A 175 -8.74 1.45 15.06
C VAL A 175 -7.80 2.05 16.12
N THR A 176 -6.61 2.45 15.71
CA THR A 176 -5.55 2.97 16.61
C THR A 176 -5.14 4.40 16.31
N SER A 177 -5.64 4.99 15.22
CA SER A 177 -5.30 6.36 14.79
C SER A 177 -6.50 7.06 14.15
N ASN A 178 -6.31 8.29 13.70
CA ASN A 178 -7.33 9.09 13.01
C ASN A 178 -7.38 8.83 11.48
N TYR A 179 -6.67 7.82 11.00
CA TYR A 179 -6.75 7.32 9.62
C TYR A 179 -6.60 5.79 9.62
N LEU A 180 -6.98 5.16 8.52
CA LEU A 180 -6.78 3.72 8.29
C LEU A 180 -5.79 3.49 7.16
N TYR A 181 -5.01 2.44 7.29
CA TYR A 181 -4.20 1.89 6.21
C TYR A 181 -4.50 0.40 6.06
N VAL A 182 -4.96 0.01 4.89
CA VAL A 182 -5.40 -1.37 4.62
C VAL A 182 -4.56 -1.96 3.49
N ARG A 183 -4.10 -3.19 3.66
CA ARG A 183 -3.33 -3.92 2.65
C ARG A 183 -3.94 -5.28 2.38
N LEU A 184 -4.50 -5.48 1.19
CA LEU A 184 -5.03 -6.74 0.69
C LEU A 184 -3.91 -7.48 -0.06
N ILE A 185 -3.11 -8.24 0.66
CA ILE A 185 -1.88 -8.86 0.15
C ILE A 185 -2.11 -10.28 -0.36
N GLY A 186 -2.81 -11.13 0.40
CA GLY A 186 -3.00 -12.55 0.07
C GLY A 186 -1.89 -13.46 0.59
N ASP A 187 -1.80 -14.65 0.04
CA ASP A 187 -0.99 -15.77 0.56
C ASP A 187 0.30 -16.06 -0.25
N ARG A 188 0.59 -15.23 -1.25
CA ARG A 188 1.73 -15.40 -2.17
C ARG A 188 1.77 -16.71 -2.96
N SER A 189 0.67 -17.46 -2.99
CA SER A 189 0.58 -18.72 -3.75
C SER A 189 0.40 -18.52 -5.25
N ILE A 190 0.09 -17.29 -5.70
CA ILE A 190 -0.06 -16.94 -7.12
C ILE A 190 1.32 -16.54 -7.65
N PRO A 191 1.89 -17.26 -8.62
CA PRO A 191 3.18 -16.91 -9.22
C PRO A 191 3.08 -15.64 -10.06
N ASP A 192 4.17 -14.89 -10.18
CA ASP A 192 4.22 -13.63 -10.93
C ASP A 192 3.84 -13.78 -12.41
N SER A 193 4.06 -14.95 -12.98
CA SER A 193 3.66 -15.30 -14.36
C SER A 193 2.14 -15.31 -14.58
N GLU A 194 1.36 -15.43 -13.52
CA GLU A 194 -0.12 -15.41 -13.58
C GLU A 194 -0.71 -14.04 -13.27
N PHE A 195 0.10 -13.05 -12.96
CA PHE A 195 -0.40 -11.69 -12.70
C PHE A 195 -1.05 -11.09 -13.95
N GLY A 196 -2.11 -10.32 -13.72
CA GLY A 196 -2.94 -9.71 -14.75
C GLY A 196 -4.21 -10.50 -15.05
N LYS A 197 -4.46 -11.60 -14.33
CA LYS A 197 -5.70 -12.38 -14.37
C LYS A 197 -6.22 -12.61 -12.96
N VAL A 198 -7.52 -12.57 -12.77
CA VAL A 198 -8.14 -13.02 -11.52
C VAL A 198 -8.11 -14.55 -11.53
N THR A 199 -7.20 -15.15 -10.75
CA THR A 199 -7.01 -16.60 -10.64
C THR A 199 -7.70 -17.17 -9.41
N LYS A 200 -7.89 -16.36 -8.36
CA LYS A 200 -8.62 -16.70 -7.15
C LYS A 200 -9.79 -15.72 -6.97
N ASN A 201 -11.01 -16.20 -7.08
CA ASN A 201 -12.19 -15.36 -6.85
C ASN A 201 -12.38 -15.12 -5.35
N LYS A 202 -12.08 -13.90 -4.89
CA LYS A 202 -12.30 -13.45 -3.50
C LYS A 202 -13.39 -12.39 -3.37
N ASN A 203 -14.35 -12.35 -4.28
CA ASN A 203 -15.40 -11.33 -4.31
C ASN A 203 -16.19 -11.23 -3.00
N ILE A 204 -16.46 -12.35 -2.33
CA ILE A 204 -17.13 -12.36 -1.01
C ILE A 204 -16.27 -11.65 0.04
N LEU A 205 -14.95 -11.92 0.03
CA LEU A 205 -14.02 -11.30 0.96
C LEU A 205 -13.88 -9.79 0.68
N ILE A 206 -13.83 -9.39 -0.59
CA ILE A 206 -13.80 -7.96 -1.00
C ILE A 206 -15.07 -7.25 -0.53
N LYS A 207 -16.24 -7.88 -0.68
CA LYS A 207 -17.51 -7.35 -0.19
C LYS A 207 -17.50 -7.17 1.33
N ASN A 208 -16.95 -8.13 2.07
CA ASN A 208 -16.80 -8.03 3.52
C ASN A 208 -15.87 -6.88 3.93
N TRP A 209 -14.76 -6.68 3.20
CA TRP A 209 -13.88 -5.54 3.39
C TRP A 209 -14.58 -4.20 3.12
N ALA A 210 -15.36 -4.11 2.04
CA ALA A 210 -16.14 -2.91 1.74
C ALA A 210 -17.14 -2.60 2.87
N LYS A 211 -17.87 -3.60 3.34
CA LYS A 211 -18.81 -3.46 4.46
C LYS A 211 -18.10 -2.97 5.72
N LYS A 212 -16.98 -3.60 6.09
CA LYS A 212 -16.19 -3.20 7.26
C LYS A 212 -15.72 -1.73 7.18
N LEU A 213 -15.24 -1.30 6.02
CA LEU A 213 -14.84 0.09 5.81
C LEU A 213 -16.03 1.06 5.91
N GLN A 214 -17.22 0.67 5.44
CA GLN A 214 -18.43 1.47 5.53
C GLN A 214 -18.98 1.59 6.95
N GLU A 215 -18.70 0.64 7.82
CA GLU A 215 -19.13 0.65 9.23
C GLU A 215 -18.32 1.63 10.09
N ILE A 216 -17.11 1.99 9.66
CA ILE A 216 -16.25 2.96 10.37
C ILE A 216 -16.78 4.38 10.14
N ARG A 217 -17.15 5.11 11.20
CA ARG A 217 -17.79 6.43 11.12
C ARG A 217 -16.85 7.60 11.42
N ASP A 218 -15.95 7.45 12.38
CA ASP A 218 -15.19 8.57 12.96
C ASP A 218 -13.80 8.75 12.34
N ILE A 219 -13.51 8.04 11.26
CA ILE A 219 -12.23 8.12 10.55
C ILE A 219 -12.41 8.91 9.25
N PRO A 220 -11.72 10.06 9.09
CA PRO A 220 -11.87 10.89 7.89
C PRO A 220 -11.21 10.31 6.65
N LEU A 221 -10.13 9.51 6.79
CA LEU A 221 -9.29 9.06 5.68
C LEU A 221 -8.93 7.57 5.80
N ALA A 222 -8.99 6.84 4.69
CA ALA A 222 -8.44 5.50 4.58
C ALA A 222 -7.63 5.33 3.29
N PHE A 223 -6.49 4.66 3.39
CA PHE A 223 -5.68 4.17 2.27
C PHE A 223 -5.90 2.67 2.13
N VAL A 224 -6.20 2.20 0.93
CA VAL A 224 -6.39 0.77 0.65
C VAL A 224 -5.52 0.35 -0.52
N MET A 225 -4.57 -0.54 -0.26
CA MET A 225 -3.60 -1.03 -1.23
C MET A 225 -3.85 -2.50 -1.56
N THR A 226 -4.11 -2.80 -2.83
CA THR A 226 -4.35 -4.15 -3.33
C THR A 226 -3.10 -4.73 -3.98
N ASN A 227 -2.83 -6.00 -3.72
CA ASN A 227 -1.69 -6.72 -4.29
C ASN A 227 -2.14 -7.80 -5.28
N ASN A 228 -1.30 -8.11 -6.26
CA ASN A 228 -1.57 -9.19 -7.21
C ASN A 228 -1.75 -10.56 -6.53
N HIS A 229 -0.99 -10.85 -5.48
CA HIS A 229 -1.13 -12.12 -4.75
C HIS A 229 -2.48 -12.29 -4.04
N PHE A 230 -3.33 -11.26 -3.96
CA PHE A 230 -4.66 -11.38 -3.37
C PHE A 230 -5.60 -12.21 -4.25
N GLU A 231 -5.75 -11.85 -5.53
CA GLU A 231 -6.59 -12.54 -6.52
C GLU A 231 -5.87 -12.89 -7.83
N GLY A 232 -4.64 -12.39 -8.06
CA GLY A 232 -3.89 -12.47 -9.33
C GLY A 232 -3.81 -11.13 -10.07
N PHE A 233 -4.70 -10.18 -9.78
CA PHE A 233 -4.79 -8.94 -10.53
C PHE A 233 -5.18 -7.74 -9.64
N GLY A 234 -4.20 -7.04 -9.10
CA GLY A 234 -4.40 -5.90 -8.20
C GLY A 234 -5.37 -4.84 -8.72
N PRO A 235 -5.27 -4.34 -9.97
CA PRO A 235 -6.24 -3.39 -10.53
C PRO A 235 -7.69 -3.90 -10.53
N ALA A 236 -7.92 -5.19 -10.79
CA ALA A 236 -9.27 -5.76 -10.76
C ALA A 236 -9.80 -5.84 -9.33
N THR A 237 -8.97 -6.26 -8.37
CA THR A 237 -9.31 -6.26 -6.94
C THR A 237 -9.67 -4.85 -6.44
N ALA A 238 -8.84 -3.85 -6.78
CA ALA A 238 -9.09 -2.45 -6.44
C ALA A 238 -10.42 -1.96 -7.03
N ASN A 239 -10.69 -2.29 -8.28
CA ASN A 239 -11.92 -1.88 -8.97
C ASN A 239 -13.17 -2.57 -8.41
N SER A 240 -13.08 -3.87 -8.06
CA SER A 240 -14.14 -4.60 -7.38
C SER A 240 -14.47 -3.99 -6.01
N LEU A 241 -13.45 -3.65 -5.22
CA LEU A 241 -13.65 -2.97 -3.94
C LEU A 241 -14.33 -1.60 -4.11
N ARG A 242 -13.91 -0.80 -5.11
CA ARG A 242 -14.53 0.48 -5.45
C ARG A 242 -16.03 0.33 -5.72
N MET A 243 -16.41 -0.67 -6.53
CA MET A 243 -17.83 -0.94 -6.83
C MET A 243 -18.63 -1.30 -5.59
N HIS A 244 -18.09 -2.17 -4.71
CA HIS A 244 -18.76 -2.52 -3.45
C HIS A 244 -18.87 -1.34 -2.46
N LEU A 245 -18.01 -0.34 -2.58
CA LEU A 245 -18.08 0.92 -1.83
C LEU A 245 -19.00 1.97 -2.47
N GLY A 246 -19.64 1.67 -3.61
CA GLY A 246 -20.48 2.61 -4.35
C GLY A 246 -19.69 3.68 -5.11
N MET A 247 -18.39 3.49 -5.30
CA MET A 247 -17.54 4.40 -6.08
C MET A 247 -17.64 4.08 -7.57
N ARG A 248 -17.34 5.08 -8.40
CA ARG A 248 -17.31 4.89 -9.87
C ARG A 248 -16.31 3.80 -10.27
N GLU A 249 -16.75 2.91 -11.16
CA GLU A 249 -15.89 1.90 -11.79
C GLU A 249 -14.79 2.57 -12.63
N LEU A 250 -13.58 2.05 -12.55
CA LEU A 250 -12.48 2.44 -13.44
C LEU A 250 -12.57 1.63 -14.73
N ILE A 251 -12.55 2.31 -15.85
CA ILE A 251 -12.63 1.69 -17.19
C ILE A 251 -11.30 1.93 -17.91
N TRP A 252 -10.58 0.84 -18.21
CA TRP A 252 -9.36 0.84 -19.03
C TRP A 252 -9.59 0.19 -20.40
N GLU A 253 -8.67 0.30 -21.35
CA GLU A 253 -8.90 -0.01 -22.77
C GLU A 253 -9.41 -1.43 -23.03
N GLU A 254 -8.90 -2.45 -22.36
CA GLU A 254 -9.39 -3.82 -22.55
C GLU A 254 -10.86 -3.98 -22.17
N LYS A 255 -11.30 -3.30 -21.08
CA LYS A 255 -12.71 -3.28 -20.67
C LYS A 255 -13.59 -2.52 -21.67
N LYS A 256 -13.08 -1.44 -22.27
CA LYS A 256 -13.82 -0.72 -23.34
C LYS A 256 -14.10 -1.61 -24.55
N GLN A 257 -13.13 -2.41 -24.98
CA GLN A 257 -13.29 -3.34 -26.10
C GLN A 257 -14.31 -4.45 -25.80
N LYS A 258 -14.31 -5.03 -24.59
CA LYS A 258 -15.28 -6.06 -24.18
C LYS A 258 -16.72 -5.51 -24.11
N THR A 259 -16.91 -4.28 -23.70
CA THR A 259 -18.24 -3.64 -23.62
C THR A 259 -18.79 -3.31 -25.01
N LEU A 260 -17.94 -2.97 -25.99
CA LEU A 260 -18.33 -2.69 -27.37
C LEU A 260 -18.56 -3.97 -28.20
N GLY A 261 -18.03 -5.10 -27.78
CA GLY A 261 -18.22 -6.43 -28.43
C GLY A 261 -19.41 -7.23 -27.89
N SER A 262 -20.20 -6.68 -26.98
CA SER A 262 -21.34 -7.35 -26.32
C SER A 262 -22.70 -6.92 -26.92
N PHE A 263 -22.73 -6.36 -28.14
CA PHE A 263 -23.93 -6.01 -28.89
C PHE A 263 -24.09 -6.88 -30.12
#